data_4265b71e6ca04ef2680a07d98b8c7dd2
#
_entry.id   4265b71e6ca04ef2680a07d98b8c7dd2
#
_cell.length_a   1.000
_cell.length_b   1.000
_cell.length_c   1.000
_cell.angle_alpha   90.00
_cell.angle_beta   90.00
_cell.angle_gamma   90.00
#
_symmetry.space_group_name_H-M   'P 1'
#
loop_
_entity.id
_entity.type
_entity.pdbx_description
1 polymer ?
#
loop_
_entity_poly.entity_id
_entity_poly.type
_entity_poly.pdbx_seq_one_letter_code
_entity_poly.pdbx_strand_id
1 'polypeptide(L)'
;MVALFPAPLTPLGGLDAALHARGFAVLDAASVAALAGVARTDFDALLPSWEDLRADEYLKDGGRYRKRRHACCIVAAGVVHPVPHRMHYQPVEYNALHGGMQRWFAPIDASTLAQPAWPALVLALAGACSRQRPDVVRWHVEAHQFRIDTSDGVGRPTPEGAHRDGVDFVAVLLVARHAIKGGETRVFAAQGPEGQRFTLAEPWSLLLMDDARVIHESTPIQPLDARGGHRDTLVLTFRAAGFLGD
;
A
#
# COMPACT_ATOMS: atom_id res chain seq x y z
N MET A 1 -1.81 -24.08 13.36
CA MET A 1 -1.30 -22.70 13.13
C MET A 1 -0.59 -22.67 11.78
N VAL A 2 -0.92 -21.74 10.90
CA VAL A 2 -0.16 -21.55 9.66
C VAL A 2 1.14 -20.84 10.02
N ALA A 3 2.29 -21.40 9.63
CA ALA A 3 3.59 -20.77 9.86
C ALA A 3 3.65 -19.45 9.04
N LEU A 4 3.90 -18.34 9.70
CA LEU A 4 4.15 -17.04 9.06
C LEU A 4 5.67 -16.81 9.05
N PHE A 5 6.17 -16.26 7.96
CA PHE A 5 7.56 -15.78 7.92
C PHE A 5 7.61 -14.43 8.65
N PRO A 6 8.47 -14.27 9.67
CA PRO A 6 8.55 -13.02 10.43
C PRO A 6 8.97 -11.86 9.52
N ALA A 7 8.37 -10.69 9.73
CA ALA A 7 8.76 -9.48 9.04
C ALA A 7 10.13 -8.99 9.54
N PRO A 8 11.03 -8.50 8.65
CA PRO A 8 12.33 -7.96 9.02
C PRO A 8 12.18 -6.54 9.56
N LEU A 9 11.63 -6.41 10.78
CA LEU A 9 11.31 -5.12 11.38
C LEU A 9 12.54 -4.23 11.49
N THR A 10 12.36 -2.97 11.12
CA THR A 10 13.34 -1.91 11.22
C THR A 10 12.95 -1.00 12.39
N PRO A 11 13.82 -0.74 13.37
CA PRO A 11 13.57 0.27 14.38
C PRO A 11 13.31 1.64 13.72
N LEU A 12 12.39 2.45 14.25
CA LEU A 12 12.02 3.73 13.66
C LEU A 12 13.23 4.63 13.37
N GLY A 13 14.20 4.71 14.28
CA GLY A 13 15.43 5.48 14.07
C GLY A 13 16.36 4.94 12.97
N GLY A 14 16.12 3.72 12.49
CA GLY A 14 16.86 3.09 11.39
C GLY A 14 16.15 3.18 10.04
N LEU A 15 14.97 3.81 9.94
CA LEU A 15 14.14 3.85 8.75
C LEU A 15 14.91 4.38 7.53
N ASP A 16 15.52 5.56 7.65
CA ASP A 16 16.20 6.23 6.55
C ASP A 16 17.44 5.43 6.08
N ALA A 17 18.19 4.86 7.02
CA ALA A 17 19.34 4.02 6.72
C ALA A 17 18.92 2.71 6.01
N ALA A 18 17.81 2.10 6.42
CA ALA A 18 17.30 0.89 5.79
C ALA A 18 16.80 1.14 4.35
N LEU A 19 16.05 2.24 4.14
CA LEU A 19 15.64 2.66 2.79
C LEU A 19 16.85 2.92 1.91
N HIS A 20 17.87 3.65 2.42
CA HIS A 20 19.08 3.93 1.68
C HIS A 20 19.87 2.66 1.34
N ALA A 21 19.99 1.72 2.28
CA ALA A 21 20.82 0.53 2.08
C ALA A 21 20.13 -0.53 1.21
N ARG A 22 18.85 -0.82 1.45
CA ARG A 22 18.11 -1.96 0.88
C ARG A 22 17.01 -1.58 -0.11
N GLY A 23 16.65 -0.30 -0.19
CA GLY A 23 15.48 0.16 -0.96
C GLY A 23 14.15 -0.11 -0.28
N PHE A 24 14.11 -0.71 0.91
CA PHE A 24 12.87 -0.89 1.67
C PHE A 24 13.10 -0.95 3.18
N ALA A 25 12.04 -0.68 3.93
CA ALA A 25 11.98 -0.84 5.38
C ALA A 25 10.62 -1.37 5.80
N VAL A 26 10.58 -2.15 6.90
CA VAL A 26 9.33 -2.64 7.50
C VAL A 26 9.22 -2.09 8.91
N LEU A 27 8.14 -1.39 9.22
CA LEU A 27 7.85 -0.87 10.55
C LEU A 27 6.69 -1.64 11.19
N ASP A 28 6.76 -1.87 12.49
CA ASP A 28 5.62 -2.31 13.29
C ASP A 28 4.60 -1.18 13.50
N ALA A 29 3.42 -1.50 13.98
CA ALA A 29 2.33 -0.54 14.18
C ALA A 29 2.68 0.58 15.17
N ALA A 30 3.46 0.27 16.20
CA ALA A 30 3.90 1.26 17.19
C ALA A 30 4.85 2.29 16.56
N SER A 31 5.79 1.82 15.73
CA SER A 31 6.71 2.68 14.97
C SER A 31 5.98 3.54 13.94
N VAL A 32 4.94 3.00 13.27
CA VAL A 32 4.10 3.77 12.34
C VAL A 32 3.34 4.87 13.08
N ALA A 33 2.73 4.56 14.21
CA ALA A 33 2.02 5.55 15.03
C ALA A 33 2.98 6.65 15.54
N ALA A 34 4.15 6.27 16.01
CA ALA A 34 5.18 7.22 16.45
C ALA A 34 5.69 8.10 15.27
N LEU A 35 5.89 7.53 14.09
CA LEU A 35 6.25 8.27 12.88
C LEU A 35 5.19 9.31 12.50
N ALA A 36 3.92 8.94 12.62
CA ALA A 36 2.77 9.80 12.32
C ALA A 36 2.45 10.80 13.45
N GLY A 37 3.02 10.63 14.64
CA GLY A 37 2.74 11.48 15.80
C GLY A 37 1.33 11.31 16.36
N VAL A 38 0.75 10.11 16.25
CA VAL A 38 -0.61 9.78 16.72
C VAL A 38 -0.58 8.55 17.63
N ALA A 39 -1.65 8.29 18.36
CA ALA A 39 -1.80 7.02 19.06
C ALA A 39 -2.14 5.90 18.06
N ARG A 40 -1.69 4.67 18.30
CA ARG A 40 -2.02 3.53 17.44
C ARG A 40 -3.54 3.35 17.28
N THR A 41 -4.29 3.59 18.34
CA THR A 41 -5.76 3.52 18.35
C THR A 41 -6.45 4.57 17.47
N ASP A 42 -5.75 5.66 17.10
CA ASP A 42 -6.33 6.68 16.24
C ASP A 42 -6.56 6.17 14.81
N PHE A 43 -5.79 5.15 14.40
CA PHE A 43 -6.02 4.48 13.12
C PHE A 43 -7.30 3.65 13.10
N ASP A 44 -7.85 3.26 14.25
CA ASP A 44 -9.10 2.49 14.31
C ASP A 44 -10.29 3.29 13.78
N ALA A 45 -10.22 4.63 13.80
CA ALA A 45 -11.22 5.51 13.19
C ALA A 45 -11.30 5.38 11.64
N LEU A 46 -10.27 4.82 11.01
CA LEU A 46 -10.25 4.58 9.56
C LEU A 46 -10.90 3.23 9.18
N LEU A 47 -10.96 2.26 10.10
CA LEU A 47 -11.40 0.89 9.84
C LEU A 47 -12.80 0.77 9.22
N PRO A 48 -13.83 1.54 9.65
CA PRO A 48 -15.17 1.41 9.11
C PRO A 48 -15.25 1.60 7.58
N SER A 49 -14.30 2.33 6.97
CA SER A 49 -14.29 2.58 5.53
C SER A 49 -13.99 1.34 4.69
N TRP A 50 -13.43 0.26 5.29
CA TRP A 50 -13.21 -1.01 4.58
C TRP A 50 -14.49 -1.86 4.46
N GLU A 51 -15.54 -1.56 5.23
CA GLU A 51 -16.78 -2.33 5.18
C GLU A 51 -17.66 -1.98 3.96
N ASP A 52 -17.42 -0.84 3.30
CA ASP A 52 -18.15 -0.40 2.11
C ASP A 52 -17.25 -0.20 0.89
N LEU A 53 -16.25 -1.03 0.70
CA LEU A 53 -15.43 -0.99 -0.51
C LEU A 53 -16.20 -1.54 -1.71
N ARG A 54 -16.05 -0.87 -2.85
CA ARG A 54 -16.69 -1.25 -4.12
C ARG A 54 -15.88 -2.29 -4.86
N ALA A 55 -16.57 -3.18 -5.57
CA ALA A 55 -15.92 -4.17 -6.43
C ALA A 55 -14.99 -3.49 -7.44
N ASP A 56 -13.84 -4.12 -7.70
CA ASP A 56 -12.94 -3.69 -8.76
C ASP A 56 -13.40 -4.29 -10.09
N GLU A 57 -14.02 -3.47 -10.92
CA GLU A 57 -14.58 -3.86 -12.21
C GLU A 57 -13.51 -3.99 -13.33
N TYR A 58 -12.25 -3.67 -13.02
CA TYR A 58 -11.14 -3.67 -13.97
C TYR A 58 -10.28 -4.93 -13.92
N LEU A 59 -10.68 -5.95 -13.14
CA LEU A 59 -9.96 -7.23 -13.08
C LEU A 59 -10.13 -8.01 -14.38
N LYS A 60 -9.06 -8.13 -15.16
CA LYS A 60 -9.08 -8.85 -16.46
C LYS A 60 -8.98 -10.37 -16.31
N ASP A 61 -8.63 -10.88 -15.15
CA ASP A 61 -8.59 -12.33 -14.87
C ASP A 61 -9.97 -12.92 -14.53
N GLY A 62 -11.03 -12.10 -14.56
CA GLY A 62 -12.40 -12.50 -14.27
C GLY A 62 -12.69 -12.70 -12.76
N GLY A 63 -11.72 -12.43 -11.90
CA GLY A 63 -11.88 -12.57 -10.44
C GLY A 63 -12.79 -11.50 -9.84
N ARG A 64 -13.47 -11.84 -8.73
CA ARG A 64 -14.30 -10.90 -7.96
C ARG A 64 -13.72 -10.64 -6.57
N TYR A 65 -12.56 -11.14 -6.30
CA TYR A 65 -11.88 -11.18 -5.01
C TYR A 65 -11.33 -9.82 -4.57
N ARG A 66 -11.38 -8.75 -5.41
CA ARG A 66 -10.82 -7.44 -5.08
C ARG A 66 -11.89 -6.37 -5.01
N LYS A 67 -11.88 -5.64 -3.89
CA LYS A 67 -12.68 -4.43 -3.69
C LYS A 67 -11.72 -3.29 -3.38
N ARG A 68 -12.07 -2.06 -3.81
CA ARG A 68 -11.21 -0.90 -3.59
C ARG A 68 -11.94 0.43 -3.66
N ARG A 69 -11.29 1.43 -3.04
CA ARG A 69 -11.55 2.86 -3.22
C ARG A 69 -10.24 3.58 -3.47
N HIS A 70 -10.30 4.77 -4.01
CA HIS A 70 -9.14 5.54 -4.44
C HIS A 70 -9.31 7.02 -4.09
N ALA A 71 -8.22 7.67 -3.70
CA ALA A 71 -8.15 9.13 -3.52
C ALA A 71 -6.77 9.63 -3.91
N CYS A 72 -6.71 10.91 -4.31
CA CYS A 72 -5.46 11.59 -4.61
C CYS A 72 -5.33 12.85 -3.77
N CYS A 73 -4.10 13.19 -3.45
CA CYS A 73 -3.75 14.48 -2.83
C CYS A 73 -2.35 14.92 -3.26
N ILE A 74 -2.05 16.19 -2.99
CA ILE A 74 -0.71 16.73 -3.13
C ILE A 74 -0.20 17.08 -1.73
N VAL A 75 1.02 16.63 -1.40
CA VAL A 75 1.73 17.05 -0.19
C VAL A 75 2.79 18.07 -0.58
N ALA A 76 2.65 19.29 -0.08
CA ALA A 76 3.60 20.36 -0.29
C ALA A 76 3.64 21.28 0.94
N ALA A 77 4.82 21.80 1.28
CA ALA A 77 5.03 22.69 2.42
C ALA A 77 4.42 22.21 3.75
N GLY A 78 4.45 20.88 4.00
CA GLY A 78 3.91 20.26 5.21
C GLY A 78 2.38 20.22 5.28
N VAL A 79 1.69 20.39 4.16
CA VAL A 79 0.22 20.36 4.07
C VAL A 79 -0.24 19.34 3.06
N VAL A 80 -1.33 18.60 3.41
CA VAL A 80 -2.05 17.71 2.49
C VAL A 80 -3.13 18.52 1.77
N HIS A 81 -3.00 18.67 0.47
CA HIS A 81 -3.97 19.35 -0.38
C HIS A 81 -4.80 18.31 -1.14
N PRO A 82 -6.10 18.14 -0.84
CA PRO A 82 -6.98 17.30 -1.63
C PRO A 82 -7.01 17.75 -3.09
N VAL A 83 -7.09 16.81 -4.02
CA VAL A 83 -7.33 17.12 -5.43
C VAL A 83 -8.68 16.53 -5.86
N PRO A 84 -9.30 17.05 -6.94
CA PRO A 84 -10.51 16.48 -7.48
C PRO A 84 -10.37 14.98 -7.75
N HIS A 85 -11.49 14.25 -7.66
CA HIS A 85 -11.52 12.83 -8.03
C HIS A 85 -10.99 12.64 -9.44
N ARG A 86 -10.08 11.69 -9.61
CA ARG A 86 -9.41 11.44 -10.87
C ARG A 86 -9.24 9.93 -11.13
N MET A 87 -8.98 9.59 -12.37
CA MET A 87 -8.65 8.23 -12.75
C MET A 87 -7.30 7.80 -12.17
N HIS A 88 -7.17 6.51 -11.95
CA HIS A 88 -5.89 5.86 -11.74
C HIS A 88 -5.36 5.30 -13.07
N TYR A 89 -4.08 5.49 -13.32
CA TYR A 89 -3.41 5.01 -14.53
C TYR A 89 -2.05 4.41 -14.18
N GLN A 90 -1.72 3.31 -14.83
CA GLN A 90 -0.37 2.73 -14.83
C GLN A 90 0.00 2.41 -16.28
N PRO A 91 1.24 2.72 -16.74
CA PRO A 91 1.75 2.25 -18.01
C PRO A 91 1.81 0.72 -18.08
N VAL A 92 1.74 0.16 -19.29
CA VAL A 92 1.81 -1.30 -19.51
C VAL A 92 3.14 -1.89 -19.03
N GLU A 93 4.21 -1.12 -19.08
CA GLU A 93 5.55 -1.52 -18.62
C GLU A 93 5.59 -1.87 -17.13
N TYR A 94 4.75 -1.22 -16.32
CA TYR A 94 4.67 -1.45 -14.87
C TYR A 94 3.55 -2.41 -14.47
N ASN A 95 2.52 -2.54 -15.30
CA ASN A 95 1.42 -3.46 -15.07
C ASN A 95 0.99 -4.11 -16.38
N ALA A 96 1.62 -5.23 -16.73
CA ALA A 96 1.34 -5.94 -17.97
C ALA A 96 -0.10 -6.44 -18.08
N LEU A 97 -0.77 -6.69 -16.94
CA LEU A 97 -2.13 -7.22 -16.90
C LEU A 97 -3.19 -6.11 -16.98
N HIS A 98 -3.02 -5.02 -16.21
CA HIS A 98 -4.04 -3.97 -16.05
C HIS A 98 -3.54 -2.57 -16.46
N GLY A 99 -2.34 -2.44 -17.01
CA GLY A 99 -1.78 -1.18 -17.48
C GLY A 99 -2.41 -0.69 -18.79
N GLY A 100 -2.12 0.56 -19.15
CA GLY A 100 -2.56 1.17 -20.39
C GLY A 100 -4.03 1.59 -20.44
N MET A 101 -4.76 1.50 -19.31
CA MET A 101 -6.17 1.90 -19.23
C MET A 101 -6.41 2.91 -18.11
N GLN A 102 -7.33 3.83 -18.32
CA GLN A 102 -7.87 4.71 -17.30
C GLN A 102 -8.87 3.95 -16.44
N ARG A 103 -8.66 3.94 -15.13
CA ARG A 103 -9.49 3.22 -14.16
C ARG A 103 -10.11 4.19 -13.19
N TRP A 104 -11.43 4.35 -13.22
CA TRP A 104 -12.20 5.22 -12.35
C TRP A 104 -12.76 4.43 -11.17
N PHE A 105 -12.00 4.39 -10.09
CA PHE A 105 -12.44 3.70 -8.88
C PHE A 105 -13.35 4.61 -8.04
N ALA A 106 -14.21 4.03 -7.22
CA ALA A 106 -15.00 4.80 -6.24
C ALA A 106 -14.06 5.61 -5.33
N PRO A 107 -14.40 6.87 -5.02
CA PRO A 107 -13.57 7.70 -4.14
C PRO A 107 -13.55 7.18 -2.70
N ILE A 108 -12.46 7.37 -1.99
CA ILE A 108 -12.41 7.21 -0.53
C ILE A 108 -13.36 8.25 0.07
N ASP A 109 -14.17 7.85 1.06
CA ASP A 109 -15.17 8.72 1.64
C ASP A 109 -14.55 9.94 2.32
N ALA A 110 -15.17 11.10 2.15
CA ALA A 110 -14.71 12.35 2.74
C ALA A 110 -14.60 12.28 4.27
N SER A 111 -15.48 11.51 4.93
CA SER A 111 -15.43 11.28 6.38
C SER A 111 -14.16 10.53 6.81
N THR A 112 -13.67 9.60 5.99
CA THR A 112 -12.40 8.90 6.21
C THR A 112 -11.22 9.83 6.03
N LEU A 113 -11.22 10.60 4.95
CA LEU A 113 -10.15 11.59 4.67
C LEU A 113 -10.07 12.71 5.71
N ALA A 114 -11.18 13.01 6.39
CA ALA A 114 -11.26 13.99 7.46
C ALA A 114 -10.80 13.49 8.83
N GLN A 115 -10.56 12.18 9.01
CA GLN A 115 -10.04 11.65 10.28
C GLN A 115 -8.63 12.18 10.55
N PRO A 116 -8.32 12.67 11.75
CA PRO A 116 -7.00 13.26 12.05
C PRO A 116 -5.81 12.35 11.73
N ALA A 117 -5.97 11.04 11.90
CA ALA A 117 -4.95 10.05 11.60
C ALA A 117 -4.60 9.98 10.11
N TRP A 118 -5.53 10.35 9.22
CA TRP A 118 -5.30 10.32 7.78
C TRP A 118 -4.22 11.31 7.31
N PRO A 119 -4.38 12.65 7.47
CA PRO A 119 -3.34 13.58 7.06
C PRO A 119 -2.05 13.40 7.84
N ALA A 120 -2.11 13.00 9.12
CA ALA A 120 -0.92 12.72 9.93
C ALA A 120 -0.08 11.59 9.30
N LEU A 121 -0.70 10.48 8.91
CA LEU A 121 -0.05 9.36 8.24
C LEU A 121 0.54 9.77 6.89
N VAL A 122 -0.24 10.47 6.06
CA VAL A 122 0.20 10.91 4.72
C VAL A 122 1.41 11.85 4.84
N LEU A 123 1.38 12.82 5.75
CA LEU A 123 2.49 13.75 5.98
C LEU A 123 3.74 13.04 6.49
N ALA A 124 3.58 12.11 7.42
CA ALA A 124 4.70 11.36 7.99
C ALA A 124 5.42 10.53 6.92
N LEU A 125 4.67 9.84 6.06
CA LEU A 125 5.21 9.05 4.96
C LEU A 125 5.85 9.93 3.89
N ALA A 126 5.21 11.05 3.50
CA ALA A 126 5.81 12.02 2.59
C ALA A 126 7.12 12.59 3.15
N GLY A 127 7.18 12.87 4.46
CA GLY A 127 8.40 13.29 5.15
C GLY A 127 9.51 12.25 5.08
N ALA A 128 9.19 10.96 5.25
CA ALA A 128 10.15 9.86 5.07
C ALA A 128 10.68 9.80 3.63
N CYS A 129 9.80 9.94 2.64
CA CYS A 129 10.19 10.02 1.23
C CYS A 129 11.09 11.24 0.93
N SER A 130 10.76 12.40 1.50
CA SER A 130 11.54 13.64 1.31
C SER A 130 12.94 13.55 1.92
N ARG A 131 13.15 12.79 2.99
CA ARG A 131 14.49 12.56 3.54
C ARG A 131 15.36 11.72 2.60
N GLN A 132 14.76 10.85 1.78
CA GLN A 132 15.47 10.11 0.72
C GLN A 132 15.66 10.94 -0.55
N ARG A 133 14.77 11.88 -0.82
CA ARG A 133 14.76 12.73 -2.01
C ARG A 133 14.61 14.22 -1.59
N PRO A 134 15.66 14.83 -1.03
CA PRO A 134 15.62 16.22 -0.54
C PRO A 134 15.42 17.28 -1.64
N ASP A 135 15.62 16.90 -2.90
CA ASP A 135 15.34 17.69 -4.08
C ASP A 135 13.82 17.85 -4.37
N VAL A 136 12.99 16.99 -3.79
CA VAL A 136 11.54 16.97 -4.06
C VAL A 136 10.80 17.86 -3.06
N VAL A 137 10.18 18.91 -3.59
CA VAL A 137 9.40 19.90 -2.79
C VAL A 137 7.90 19.59 -2.76
N ARG A 138 7.45 18.63 -3.58
CA ARG A 138 6.03 18.28 -3.72
C ARG A 138 5.88 16.81 -4.06
N TRP A 139 4.97 16.14 -3.37
CA TRP A 139 4.57 14.77 -3.67
C TRP A 139 3.15 14.72 -4.19
N HIS A 140 2.95 14.02 -5.32
CA HIS A 140 1.65 13.60 -5.82
C HIS A 140 1.38 12.21 -5.24
N VAL A 141 0.33 12.11 -4.43
CA VAL A 141 0.03 10.91 -3.65
C VAL A 141 -1.26 10.30 -4.13
N GLU A 142 -1.22 9.03 -4.49
CA GLU A 142 -2.41 8.20 -4.71
C GLU A 142 -2.59 7.26 -3.53
N ALA A 143 -3.79 7.17 -2.99
CA ALA A 143 -4.16 6.29 -1.90
C ALA A 143 -5.20 5.28 -2.36
N HIS A 144 -4.95 4.01 -2.08
CA HIS A 144 -5.82 2.91 -2.43
C HIS A 144 -6.18 2.11 -1.19
N GLN A 145 -7.44 2.05 -0.85
CA GLN A 145 -7.97 1.06 0.07
C GLN A 145 -8.26 -0.22 -0.72
N PHE A 146 -7.72 -1.35 -0.27
CA PHE A 146 -7.99 -2.65 -0.87
C PHE A 146 -8.55 -3.61 0.16
N ARG A 147 -9.54 -4.40 -0.25
CA ARG A 147 -9.88 -5.69 0.33
C ARG A 147 -9.67 -6.76 -0.72
N ILE A 148 -8.83 -7.73 -0.39
CA ILE A 148 -8.70 -8.97 -1.15
C ILE A 148 -9.41 -10.02 -0.34
N ASP A 149 -10.48 -10.58 -0.85
CA ASP A 149 -11.25 -11.63 -0.18
C ASP A 149 -11.07 -13.01 -0.85
N THR A 150 -11.62 -14.02 -0.24
CA THR A 150 -11.54 -15.40 -0.72
C THR A 150 -12.90 -15.98 -1.09
N SER A 151 -13.87 -15.12 -1.42
CA SER A 151 -15.23 -15.56 -1.82
C SER A 151 -15.22 -16.47 -3.04
N ASP A 152 -14.28 -16.23 -3.97
CA ASP A 152 -14.04 -17.09 -5.15
C ASP A 152 -12.99 -18.20 -4.86
N GLY A 153 -12.68 -18.48 -3.58
CA GLY A 153 -11.71 -19.51 -3.13
C GLY A 153 -10.28 -19.00 -2.99
N VAL A 154 -9.76 -18.23 -3.95
CA VAL A 154 -8.39 -17.69 -3.95
C VAL A 154 -8.41 -16.20 -4.27
N GLY A 155 -7.95 -15.39 -3.32
CA GLY A 155 -7.71 -13.96 -3.56
C GLY A 155 -6.27 -13.72 -4.05
N ARG A 156 -6.08 -12.80 -5.00
CA ARG A 156 -4.77 -12.44 -5.56
C ARG A 156 -4.48 -10.97 -5.32
N PRO A 157 -3.63 -10.62 -4.32
CA PRO A 157 -3.27 -9.23 -4.06
C PRO A 157 -2.54 -8.58 -5.25
N THR A 158 -1.62 -9.31 -5.88
CA THR A 158 -0.87 -8.89 -7.08
C THR A 158 -1.05 -9.93 -8.19
N PRO A 159 -2.18 -9.87 -8.93
CA PRO A 159 -2.47 -10.85 -9.98
C PRO A 159 -1.45 -10.81 -11.13
N GLU A 160 -0.78 -9.69 -11.33
CA GLU A 160 0.31 -9.47 -12.27
C GLU A 160 1.64 -10.12 -11.85
N GLY A 161 1.76 -10.57 -10.59
CA GLY A 161 3.00 -11.11 -10.02
C GLY A 161 3.93 -10.01 -9.52
N ALA A 162 5.22 -10.30 -9.52
CA ALA A 162 6.26 -9.38 -9.07
C ALA A 162 6.40 -8.19 -10.05
N HIS A 163 6.28 -6.97 -9.53
CA HIS A 163 6.21 -5.75 -10.35
C HIS A 163 6.79 -4.53 -9.61
N ARG A 164 6.84 -3.43 -10.32
CA ARG A 164 7.04 -2.06 -9.83
C ARG A 164 5.80 -1.24 -10.19
N ASP A 165 5.51 -0.20 -9.42
CA ASP A 165 4.35 0.66 -9.67
C ASP A 165 4.64 1.81 -10.66
N GLY A 166 5.89 2.13 -10.91
CA GLY A 166 6.31 3.23 -11.77
C GLY A 166 6.24 4.59 -11.09
N VAL A 167 6.45 4.60 -9.78
CA VAL A 167 6.44 5.78 -8.90
C VAL A 167 7.80 5.94 -8.20
N ASP A 168 7.94 6.95 -7.32
CA ASP A 168 9.18 7.10 -6.53
C ASP A 168 9.15 6.19 -5.29
N PHE A 169 8.04 6.18 -4.53
CA PHE A 169 7.90 5.36 -3.33
C PHE A 169 6.52 4.71 -3.25
N VAL A 170 6.50 3.53 -2.64
CA VAL A 170 5.27 2.77 -2.32
C VAL A 170 5.26 2.45 -0.84
N ALA A 171 4.14 2.77 -0.18
CA ALA A 171 3.86 2.40 1.20
C ALA A 171 2.69 1.43 1.25
N VAL A 172 2.89 0.24 1.77
CA VAL A 172 1.85 -0.78 1.97
C VAL A 172 1.63 -0.98 3.46
N LEU A 173 0.46 -0.54 3.97
CA LEU A 173 0.04 -0.80 5.34
C LEU A 173 -0.93 -1.98 5.35
N LEU A 174 -0.67 -2.95 6.22
CA LEU A 174 -1.66 -3.98 6.52
C LEU A 174 -2.72 -3.37 7.44
N VAL A 175 -3.98 -3.44 7.05
CA VAL A 175 -5.10 -2.96 7.87
C VAL A 175 -5.77 -4.11 8.62
N ALA A 176 -6.03 -5.21 7.92
CA ALA A 176 -6.58 -6.41 8.53
C ALA A 176 -6.13 -7.68 7.80
N ARG A 177 -6.07 -8.76 8.55
CA ARG A 177 -5.83 -10.11 8.05
C ARG A 177 -6.75 -11.06 8.82
N HIS A 178 -7.79 -11.55 8.18
CA HIS A 178 -8.82 -12.34 8.82
C HIS A 178 -9.00 -13.69 8.13
N ALA A 179 -8.90 -14.79 8.89
CA ALA A 179 -9.22 -16.16 8.49
C ALA A 179 -8.58 -16.62 7.16
N ILE A 180 -7.32 -16.23 6.89
CA ILE A 180 -6.60 -16.57 5.66
C ILE A 180 -5.22 -17.20 5.94
N LYS A 181 -4.74 -17.97 4.97
CA LYS A 181 -3.35 -18.38 4.80
C LYS A 181 -2.78 -17.80 3.50
N GLY A 182 -1.45 -17.80 3.31
CA GLY A 182 -0.78 -17.13 2.19
C GLY A 182 -0.67 -15.62 2.41
N GLY A 183 -0.56 -14.84 1.36
CA GLY A 183 -0.37 -13.39 1.45
C GLY A 183 1.01 -13.02 2.00
N GLU A 184 2.03 -13.83 1.69
CA GLU A 184 3.42 -13.48 1.92
C GLU A 184 3.79 -12.28 1.04
N THR A 185 4.52 -11.35 1.58
CA THR A 185 5.18 -10.30 0.83
C THR A 185 6.57 -10.79 0.40
N ARG A 186 6.91 -10.54 -0.85
CA ARG A 186 8.23 -10.76 -1.39
C ARG A 186 8.75 -9.46 -1.97
N VAL A 187 9.97 -9.10 -1.58
CA VAL A 187 10.67 -7.91 -2.06
C VAL A 187 12.01 -8.37 -2.63
N PHE A 188 12.27 -8.02 -3.86
CA PHE A 188 13.49 -8.35 -4.58
C PHE A 188 14.24 -7.06 -4.90
N ALA A 189 15.57 -7.09 -4.86
CA ALA A 189 16.37 -6.01 -5.42
C ALA A 189 16.07 -5.90 -6.93
N ALA A 190 15.90 -4.68 -7.44
CA ALA A 190 15.71 -4.46 -8.88
C ALA A 190 16.93 -4.88 -9.70
N GLN A 191 18.11 -4.93 -9.05
CA GLN A 191 19.36 -5.39 -9.63
C GLN A 191 20.00 -6.40 -8.67
N GLY A 192 20.40 -7.56 -9.21
CA GLY A 192 21.05 -8.63 -8.43
C GLY A 192 20.08 -9.71 -7.94
N PRO A 193 20.60 -10.73 -7.25
CA PRO A 193 19.85 -11.91 -6.85
C PRO A 193 19.16 -11.76 -5.49
N GLU A 194 19.29 -10.63 -4.81
CA GLU A 194 18.84 -10.48 -3.43
C GLU A 194 17.32 -10.37 -3.34
N GLY A 195 16.75 -11.04 -2.36
CA GLY A 195 15.33 -10.98 -2.10
C GLY A 195 14.99 -11.41 -0.69
N GLN A 196 13.88 -10.92 -0.18
CA GLN A 196 13.33 -11.30 1.12
C GLN A 196 11.87 -11.66 0.98
N ARG A 197 11.43 -12.66 1.76
CA ARG A 197 10.02 -13.00 1.94
C ARG A 197 9.64 -12.92 3.40
N PHE A 198 8.48 -12.38 3.67
CA PHE A 198 7.93 -12.25 5.01
C PHE A 198 6.42 -12.07 4.95
N THR A 199 5.75 -12.06 6.08
CA THR A 199 4.32 -11.80 6.16
C THR A 199 4.09 -10.57 7.05
N LEU A 200 3.45 -9.54 6.51
CA LEU A 200 2.84 -8.51 7.33
C LEU A 200 1.66 -9.17 8.06
N ALA A 201 1.71 -9.25 9.37
CA ALA A 201 0.72 -9.94 10.20
C ALA A 201 0.03 -9.01 11.20
N GLU A 202 0.72 -8.00 11.68
CA GLU A 202 0.19 -7.02 12.63
C GLU A 202 -0.56 -5.92 11.89
N PRO A 203 -1.83 -5.61 12.25
CA PRO A 203 -2.54 -4.46 11.71
C PRO A 203 -1.75 -3.16 11.91
N TRP A 204 -1.75 -2.33 10.87
CA TRP A 204 -1.03 -1.05 10.77
C TRP A 204 0.49 -1.17 10.70
N SER A 205 1.04 -2.39 10.53
CA SER A 205 2.43 -2.53 10.09
C SER A 205 2.60 -2.02 8.67
N LEU A 206 3.79 -1.48 8.38
CA LEU A 206 4.12 -0.80 7.13
C LEU A 206 5.28 -1.48 6.43
N LEU A 207 5.18 -1.65 5.12
CA LEU A 207 6.29 -1.81 4.21
C LEU A 207 6.43 -0.53 3.37
N LEU A 208 7.54 0.19 3.51
CA LEU A 208 7.88 1.35 2.69
C LEU A 208 9.01 0.99 1.74
N MET A 209 8.85 1.30 0.45
CA MET A 209 9.74 0.91 -0.63
C MET A 209 10.13 2.09 -1.53
N ASP A 210 11.39 2.15 -1.94
CA ASP A 210 11.86 2.90 -3.09
C ASP A 210 11.58 2.06 -4.34
N ASP A 211 10.59 2.45 -5.12
CA ASP A 211 10.06 1.68 -6.26
C ASP A 211 11.08 1.53 -7.39
N ALA A 212 12.07 2.44 -7.47
CA ALA A 212 13.14 2.32 -8.46
C ALA A 212 14.14 1.20 -8.13
N ARG A 213 14.24 0.82 -6.85
CA ARG A 213 15.27 -0.08 -6.33
C ARG A 213 14.80 -1.48 -6.00
N VAL A 214 13.48 -1.67 -5.91
CA VAL A 214 12.89 -2.98 -5.57
C VAL A 214 11.78 -3.38 -6.53
N ILE A 215 11.54 -4.69 -6.60
CA ILE A 215 10.40 -5.33 -7.23
C ILE A 215 9.64 -6.04 -6.11
N HIS A 216 8.32 -5.95 -6.09
CA HIS A 216 7.54 -6.54 -5.01
C HIS A 216 6.31 -7.31 -5.49
N GLU A 217 5.88 -8.26 -4.68
CA GLU A 217 4.63 -8.99 -4.85
C GLU A 217 4.04 -9.43 -3.51
N SER A 218 2.77 -9.76 -3.51
CA SER A 218 2.11 -10.50 -2.44
C SER A 218 1.53 -11.80 -2.99
N THR A 219 1.88 -12.94 -2.38
CA THR A 219 1.37 -14.23 -2.83
C THR A 219 -0.14 -14.34 -2.66
N PRO A 220 -0.81 -15.23 -3.41
CA PRO A 220 -2.24 -15.47 -3.25
C PRO A 220 -2.63 -15.83 -1.81
N ILE A 221 -3.84 -15.45 -1.43
CA ILE A 221 -4.47 -15.82 -0.16
C ILE A 221 -5.54 -16.88 -0.38
N GLN A 222 -5.68 -17.78 0.59
CA GLN A 222 -6.71 -18.79 0.64
C GLN A 222 -7.42 -18.76 1.98
N PRO A 223 -8.70 -19.14 2.05
CA PRO A 223 -9.41 -19.18 3.32
C PRO A 223 -8.89 -20.29 4.22
N LEU A 224 -9.01 -20.11 5.53
CA LEU A 224 -8.74 -21.15 6.52
C LEU A 224 -9.90 -22.13 6.63
N ASP A 225 -11.12 -21.70 6.36
CA ASP A 225 -12.33 -22.53 6.38
C ASP A 225 -13.36 -22.02 5.35
N ALA A 226 -14.51 -22.69 5.26
CA ALA A 226 -15.57 -22.43 4.28
C ALA A 226 -16.26 -21.07 4.45
N ARG A 227 -16.05 -20.36 5.56
CA ARG A 227 -16.63 -19.01 5.78
C ARG A 227 -15.89 -17.93 4.98
N GLY A 228 -14.75 -18.27 4.41
CA GLY A 228 -13.91 -17.33 3.70
C GLY A 228 -13.06 -16.48 4.65
N GLY A 229 -12.35 -15.53 4.06
CA GLY A 229 -11.50 -14.59 4.79
C GLY A 229 -11.03 -13.46 3.89
N HIS A 230 -10.30 -12.50 4.44
CA HIS A 230 -9.83 -11.35 3.66
C HIS A 230 -8.51 -10.77 4.19
N ARG A 231 -7.87 -10.00 3.33
CA ARG A 231 -6.74 -9.15 3.64
C ARG A 231 -7.08 -7.73 3.20
N ASP A 232 -7.00 -6.79 4.13
CA ASP A 232 -7.21 -5.37 3.90
C ASP A 232 -5.89 -4.63 3.95
N THR A 233 -5.68 -3.73 3.02
CA THR A 233 -4.49 -2.88 2.96
C THR A 233 -4.84 -1.45 2.58
N LEU A 234 -4.02 -0.51 3.08
CA LEU A 234 -3.92 0.84 2.56
C LEU A 234 -2.59 0.93 1.81
N VAL A 235 -2.65 1.25 0.52
CA VAL A 235 -1.46 1.46 -0.31
C VAL A 235 -1.40 2.93 -0.68
N LEU A 236 -0.26 3.58 -0.40
CA LEU A 236 0.01 4.94 -0.85
C LEU A 236 1.22 4.93 -1.79
N THR A 237 1.08 5.60 -2.91
CA THR A 237 2.18 5.83 -3.84
C THR A 237 2.56 7.30 -3.83
N PHE A 238 3.85 7.59 -3.93
CA PHE A 238 4.40 8.94 -3.90
C PHE A 238 5.18 9.17 -5.19
N ARG A 239 4.88 10.26 -5.90
CA ARG A 239 5.52 10.61 -7.16
C ARG A 239 5.83 12.10 -7.22
N ALA A 240 7.09 12.45 -7.57
CA ALA A 240 7.55 13.84 -7.69
C ALA A 240 7.03 14.49 -8.97
N ALA A 241 7.04 13.77 -10.08
CA ALA A 241 6.82 14.28 -11.44
C ALA A 241 5.34 14.39 -11.88
N GLY A 242 4.38 14.54 -10.95
CA GLY A 242 2.95 14.57 -11.28
C GLY A 242 2.27 13.22 -11.10
N PHE A 243 0.97 13.15 -11.32
CA PHE A 243 0.25 11.87 -11.33
C PHE A 243 0.51 11.13 -12.65
N LEU A 244 0.45 9.81 -12.63
CA LEU A 244 0.49 9.02 -13.85
C LEU A 244 -0.76 9.31 -14.70
N GLY A 245 -0.58 9.49 -16.01
CA GLY A 245 -1.67 9.75 -16.94
C GLY A 245 -2.08 11.23 -17.09
N ASP A 246 -1.30 12.17 -16.51
CA ASP A 246 -1.42 13.61 -16.79
C ASP A 246 -0.83 13.96 -18.13
#